data_43f40259b340df0e60e9c7580be1f673
#
_entry.id   43f40259b340df0e60e9c7580be1f673
#
_cell.length_a   1.000
_cell.length_b   1.000
_cell.length_c   1.000
_cell.angle_alpha   90.00
_cell.angle_beta   90.00
_cell.angle_gamma   90.00
#
_symmetry.space_group_name_H-M   'P 1'
#
loop_
_entity.id
_entity.type
_entity.pdbx_description
1 polymer ?
#
loop_
_entity_poly.entity_id
_entity_poly.type
_entity_poly.pdbx_seq_one_letter_code
_entity_poly.pdbx_strand_id
1 'polypeptide(L)'
;MSKPATKKPADNHPVHEIRHRNIRATIWKNETPKGPMYNVTVSRSYRDDAGEWHDSSSFGFSDLMNLAKALYDAHSAIAAAIARERAASAASKASPAKHD
;
A
#
# COMPACT_ATOMS: atom_id res chain seq x y z
N MET A 1 1.27 -21.59 8.69
CA MET A 1 1.06 -21.40 8.48
C MET A 1 0.63 -20.73 8.06
N SER A 2 0.48 -20.65 7.93
CA SER A 2 0.07 -20.13 7.61
C SER A 2 -0.52 -19.62 7.14
N LYS A 3 -0.78 -19.57 7.10
CA LYS A 3 -1.40 -19.12 6.71
C LYS A 3 -1.82 -18.53 6.06
N PRO A 4 -1.93 -18.36 6.30
CA PRO A 4 -2.55 -17.78 5.69
C PRO A 4 -2.65 -17.43 4.68
N ALA A 5 -2.17 -17.37 4.64
CA ALA A 5 -2.14 -17.18 3.51
C ALA A 5 -3.14 -17.55 2.75
N THR A 6 -3.42 -18.19 2.98
CA THR A 6 -4.30 -18.54 2.36
C THR A 6 -5.32 -17.74 2.14
N LYS A 7 -5.59 -17.12 2.70
CA LYS A 7 -6.53 -16.41 2.53
C LYS A 7 -6.43 -15.42 1.71
N LYS A 8 -5.59 -15.32 1.07
CA LYS A 8 -5.49 -14.29 0.39
C LYS A 8 -6.10 -14.40 -0.88
N PRO A 9 -6.96 -13.58 -1.25
CA PRO A 9 -7.53 -13.59 -2.57
C PRO A 9 -6.45 -13.41 -3.60
N ALA A 10 -6.65 -14.00 -4.72
CA ALA A 10 -5.71 -13.87 -5.81
C ALA A 10 -5.55 -12.44 -6.24
N ASP A 11 -6.58 -11.63 -6.02
CA ASP A 11 -6.55 -10.24 -6.42
C ASP A 11 -5.72 -9.37 -5.52
N ASN A 12 -5.40 -9.86 -4.33
CA ASN A 12 -4.66 -9.04 -3.38
C ASN A 12 -3.18 -9.13 -3.68
N HIS A 13 -2.58 -8.04 -4.06
CA HIS A 13 -1.16 -8.02 -4.37
C HIS A 13 -0.55 -6.68 -4.01
N PRO A 14 0.76 -6.66 -3.73
CA PRO A 14 1.43 -5.40 -3.44
C PRO A 14 1.65 -4.63 -4.73
N VAL A 15 1.37 -3.35 -4.70
CA VAL A 15 1.56 -2.52 -5.89
C VAL A 15 2.63 -1.48 -5.69
N HIS A 16 3.04 -1.22 -4.46
CA HIS A 16 4.07 -0.22 -4.22
C HIS A 16 4.59 -0.38 -2.81
N GLU A 17 5.84 -0.04 -2.62
CA GLU A 17 6.46 -0.09 -1.30
C GLU A 17 7.18 1.23 -1.06
N ILE A 18 6.99 1.79 0.11
CA ILE A 18 7.62 3.04 0.51
C ILE A 18 8.50 2.75 1.70
N ARG A 19 9.73 3.23 1.66
CA ARG A 19 10.67 3.03 2.74
C ARG A 19 11.20 4.36 3.23
N HIS A 20 11.24 4.48 4.55
CA HIS A 20 11.89 5.60 5.21
C HIS A 20 12.72 4.98 6.32
N ARG A 21 14.04 4.92 6.12
CA ARG A 21 14.97 4.27 7.02
C ARG A 21 14.56 2.82 7.19
N ASN A 22 14.25 2.40 8.40
CA ASN A 22 13.86 1.02 8.65
C ASN A 22 12.34 0.82 8.68
N ILE A 23 11.60 1.85 8.31
CA ILE A 23 10.14 1.77 8.22
C ILE A 23 9.75 1.45 6.79
N ARG A 24 8.84 0.50 6.62
CA ARG A 24 8.34 0.11 5.31
C ARG A 24 6.83 0.15 5.32
N ALA A 25 6.25 0.80 4.35
CA ALA A 25 4.81 0.82 4.14
C ALA A 25 4.54 0.16 2.79
N THR A 26 3.76 -0.89 2.79
CA THR A 26 3.42 -1.61 1.57
C THR A 26 1.97 -1.35 1.22
N ILE A 27 1.73 -0.93 0.00
CA ILE A 27 0.39 -0.66 -0.49
C ILE A 27 -0.09 -1.90 -1.23
N TRP A 28 -1.26 -2.38 -0.82
CA TRP A 28 -1.88 -3.57 -1.40
C TRP A 28 -3.14 -3.16 -2.13
N LYS A 29 -3.41 -3.81 -3.23
CA LYS A 29 -4.62 -3.56 -3.99
C LYS A 29 -5.45 -4.83 -4.02
N ASN A 30 -6.73 -4.68 -3.69
CA ASN A 30 -7.69 -5.77 -3.75
C ASN A 30 -8.78 -5.40 -4.73
N GLU A 31 -9.18 -6.36 -5.55
CA GLU A 31 -10.34 -6.14 -6.39
C GLU A 31 -11.58 -6.60 -5.64
N THR A 32 -12.59 -5.76 -5.62
CA THR A 32 -13.83 -6.10 -4.97
C THR A 32 -14.99 -5.84 -5.93
N PRO A 33 -16.18 -6.37 -5.63
CA PRO A 33 -17.32 -6.09 -6.49
C PRO A 33 -17.61 -4.61 -6.65
N LYS A 34 -17.20 -3.80 -5.68
CA LYS A 34 -17.44 -2.36 -5.76
C LYS A 34 -16.27 -1.63 -6.40
N GLY A 35 -15.25 -2.35 -6.84
CA GLY A 35 -14.10 -1.74 -7.45
C GLY A 35 -12.85 -2.00 -6.63
N PRO A 36 -11.74 -1.43 -7.04
CA PRO A 36 -10.47 -1.68 -6.32
C PRO A 36 -10.45 -0.99 -4.97
N MET A 37 -9.84 -1.66 -4.02
CA MET A 37 -9.64 -1.13 -2.67
C MET A 37 -8.17 -1.20 -2.36
N TYR A 38 -7.69 -0.23 -1.61
CA TYR A 38 -6.27 -0.17 -1.24
C TYR A 38 -6.12 -0.28 0.26
N ASN A 39 -5.11 -1.05 0.67
CA ASN A 39 -4.76 -1.19 2.07
C ASN A 39 -3.28 -0.96 2.22
N VAL A 40 -2.86 -0.58 3.41
CA VAL A 40 -1.46 -0.34 3.70
C VAL A 40 -1.07 -1.13 4.93
N THR A 41 0.03 -1.85 4.84
CA THR A 41 0.62 -2.47 6.00
C THR A 41 1.96 -1.81 6.26
N VAL A 42 2.32 -1.69 7.53
CA VAL A 42 3.58 -1.05 7.91
C VAL A 42 4.37 -1.97 8.81
N SER A 43 5.68 -1.89 8.70
CA SER A 43 6.56 -2.68 9.53
C SER A 43 7.84 -1.93 9.76
N ARG A 44 8.54 -2.33 10.81
CA ARG A 44 9.84 -1.78 11.16
C ARG A 44 10.82 -2.93 11.20
N SER A 45 11.94 -2.77 10.52
CA SER A 45 12.99 -3.79 10.54
C SER A 45 13.99 -3.45 11.62
N TYR A 46 14.45 -4.44 12.34
CA TYR A 46 15.48 -4.24 13.34
C TYR A 46 16.37 -5.48 13.42
N ARG A 47 17.56 -5.28 13.93
CA ARG A 47 18.48 -6.39 14.14
C ARG A 47 18.56 -6.70 15.62
N ASP A 48 18.56 -7.97 15.95
CA ASP A 48 18.69 -8.37 17.34
C ASP A 48 20.18 -8.48 17.71
N ASP A 49 20.43 -8.91 18.94
CA ASP A 49 21.79 -8.99 19.42
C ASP A 49 22.62 -10.03 18.69
N ALA A 50 21.98 -11.01 18.10
CA ALA A 50 22.68 -12.01 17.32
C ALA A 50 22.92 -11.58 15.89
N GLY A 51 22.47 -10.39 15.53
CA GLY A 51 22.69 -9.88 14.18
C GLY A 51 21.61 -10.29 13.20
N GLU A 52 20.55 -10.89 13.66
CA GLU A 52 19.48 -11.33 12.76
C GLU A 52 18.42 -10.26 12.61
N TRP A 53 17.88 -10.17 11.40
CA TRP A 53 16.87 -9.18 11.09
C TRP A 53 15.47 -9.68 11.43
N HIS A 54 14.67 -8.80 11.97
CA HIS A 54 13.28 -9.08 12.33
C HIS A 54 12.41 -7.93 11.87
N ASP A 55 11.13 -8.22 11.71
CA ASP A 55 10.14 -7.19 11.43
C ASP A 55 9.22 -7.07 12.63
N SER A 56 8.80 -5.85 12.90
CA SER A 56 7.93 -5.57 14.02
C SER A 56 6.82 -4.62 13.57
N SER A 57 5.66 -4.74 14.17
CA SER A 57 4.58 -3.78 13.97
C SER A 57 4.49 -2.80 15.12
N SER A 58 5.47 -2.80 16.01
CA SER A 58 5.56 -1.82 17.09
C SER A 58 6.57 -0.75 16.71
N PHE A 59 6.28 0.49 17.05
CA PHE A 59 7.11 1.61 16.65
C PHE A 59 7.43 2.46 17.87
N GLY A 60 8.72 2.72 18.07
CA GLY A 60 9.16 3.52 19.19
C GLY A 60 9.05 5.01 18.90
N PHE A 61 9.32 5.80 19.91
CA PHE A 61 9.23 7.25 19.76
C PHE A 61 10.06 7.75 18.58
N SER A 62 11.28 7.24 18.45
CA SER A 62 12.17 7.72 17.39
C SER A 62 11.75 7.26 16.01
N ASP A 63 10.83 6.30 15.92
CA ASP A 63 10.35 5.81 14.63
C ASP A 63 9.14 6.56 14.12
N LEU A 64 8.48 7.32 14.99
CA LEU A 64 7.15 7.84 14.67
C LEU A 64 7.14 8.83 13.53
N MET A 65 8.15 9.68 13.43
CA MET A 65 8.17 10.64 12.33
C MET A 65 8.42 9.95 11.00
N ASN A 66 9.28 8.93 10.99
CA ASN A 66 9.49 8.17 9.77
C ASN A 66 8.24 7.39 9.39
N LEU A 67 7.54 6.86 10.39
CA LEU A 67 6.28 6.17 10.14
C LEU A 67 5.24 7.13 9.57
N ALA A 68 5.13 8.31 10.16
CA ALA A 68 4.17 9.30 9.69
C ALA A 68 4.47 9.69 8.23
N LYS A 69 5.75 9.87 7.92
CA LYS A 69 6.13 10.23 6.56
C LYS A 69 5.80 9.10 5.58
N ALA A 70 6.07 7.87 5.98
CA ALA A 70 5.77 6.73 5.12
C ALA A 70 4.28 6.63 4.87
N LEU A 71 3.47 6.85 5.90
CA LEU A 71 2.02 6.79 5.75
C LEU A 71 1.51 7.94 4.89
N TYR A 72 2.09 9.12 5.05
CA TYR A 72 1.71 10.25 4.22
C TYR A 72 2.01 9.96 2.75
N ASP A 73 3.19 9.42 2.49
CA ASP A 73 3.56 9.10 1.12
C ASP A 73 2.69 7.99 0.54
N ALA A 74 2.31 7.01 1.38
CA ALA A 74 1.41 5.96 0.93
C ALA A 74 0.05 6.54 0.59
N HIS A 75 -0.45 7.44 1.41
CA HIS A 75 -1.71 8.11 1.13
C HIS A 75 -1.65 8.85 -0.20
N SER A 76 -0.57 9.58 -0.42
CA SER A 76 -0.43 10.34 -1.66
C SER A 76 -0.38 9.42 -2.87
N ALA A 77 0.33 8.30 -2.75
CA ALA A 77 0.43 7.35 -3.85
C ALA A 77 -0.92 6.73 -4.17
N ILE A 78 -1.69 6.40 -3.13
CA ILE A 78 -3.01 5.81 -3.34
C ILE A 78 -3.95 6.84 -3.94
N ALA A 79 -3.90 8.07 -3.46
CA ALA A 79 -4.75 9.13 -4.00
C ALA A 79 -4.46 9.35 -5.48
N ALA A 80 -3.20 9.32 -5.86
CA ALA A 80 -2.83 9.47 -7.26
C ALA A 80 -3.32 8.29 -8.09
N ALA A 81 -3.23 7.08 -7.54
CA ALA A 81 -3.70 5.88 -8.25
C ALA A 81 -5.21 5.95 -8.47
N ILE A 82 -5.94 6.35 -7.44
CA ILE A 82 -7.39 6.46 -7.56
C ILE A 82 -7.76 7.51 -8.59
N ALA A 83 -7.05 8.63 -8.59
CA ALA A 83 -7.32 9.69 -9.55
C ALA A 83 -7.07 9.21 -10.98
N ARG A 84 -6.00 8.47 -11.18
CA ARG A 84 -5.71 7.91 -12.51
C ARG A 84 -6.79 6.93 -12.94
N GLU A 85 -7.26 6.10 -12.02
CA GLU A 85 -8.28 5.12 -12.34
C GLU A 85 -9.61 5.78 -12.66
N ARG A 86 -9.94 6.82 -11.93
CA ARG A 86 -11.17 7.57 -12.22
C ARG A 86 -11.08 8.27 -13.56
N ALA A 87 -9.93 8.85 -13.84
CA ALA A 87 -9.74 9.54 -15.12
C ALA A 87 -9.83 8.55 -16.28
N ALA A 88 -9.22 7.39 -16.13
CA ALA A 88 -9.27 6.38 -17.17
C ALA A 88 -10.69 5.88 -17.38
N SER A 89 -11.41 5.67 -16.29
CA SER A 89 -12.78 5.21 -16.38
C SER A 89 -13.68 6.27 -17.00
N ALA A 90 -13.51 7.52 -16.62
CA ALA A 90 -14.29 8.60 -17.17
C ALA A 90 -13.99 8.79 -18.65
N ALA A 91 -12.72 8.73 -19.01
CA ALA A 91 -12.34 8.88 -20.41
C ALA A 91 -12.93 7.75 -21.24
N SER A 92 -12.88 6.53 -20.71
CA SER A 92 -13.42 5.39 -21.41
C SER A 92 -14.92 5.53 -21.64
N LYS A 93 -15.62 6.03 -20.65
CA LYS A 93 -17.07 6.21 -20.80
C LYS A 93 -17.42 7.39 -21.66
N ALA A 94 -16.64 8.44 -21.55
CA ALA A 94 -16.98 9.67 -22.24
C ALA A 94 -16.55 9.67 -23.69
N SER A 95 -15.57 8.90 -24.03
CA SER A 95 -14.98 9.03 -25.35
C SER A 95 -15.97 8.88 -26.48
N PRO A 96 -16.89 7.98 -26.46
CA PRO A 96 -17.80 7.92 -27.58
C PRO A 96 -18.73 9.10 -27.63
N ALA A 97 -18.96 9.68 -26.57
CA ALA A 97 -19.79 10.82 -26.57
C ALA A 97 -19.12 11.98 -27.06
N LYS A 98 -18.22 12.16 -27.17
CA LYS A 98 -17.68 13.28 -27.35
C LYS A 98 -17.53 13.69 -28.41
N HIS A 99 -17.67 13.74 -28.74
CA HIS A 99 -17.52 14.13 -29.62
C HIS A 99 -17.95 14.51 -30.33
N ASP A 100 -18.20 14.58 -30.30
CA ASP A 100 -18.54 14.93 -30.95
C ASP A 100 -18.57 15.46 -31.16
#